data_a0358f12bc4fea886c13e4284b0e5380
#
_entry.id   a0358f12bc4fea886c13e4284b0e5380
#
_cell.length_a   1.000
_cell.length_b   1.000
_cell.length_c   1.000
_cell.angle_alpha   90.00
_cell.angle_beta   90.00
_cell.angle_gamma   90.00
#
_symmetry.space_group_name_H-M   'P 1'
#
loop_
_entity.id
_entity.type
_entity.pdbx_description
1 polymer ?
#
loop_
_entity_poly.entity_id
_entity_poly.type
_entity_poly.pdbx_seq_one_letter_code
_entity_poly.pdbx_strand_id
1 'polypeptide(L)'
;SIRYSDYSLEENSLTYDIGLVQLFEEKYTLKFSQQKAIRMPDINDLYSPTKVNQAFLNSDPCSGSNPSKSILECARTGVTESLYGNISNTETQINSLIGGNLNLRPETAITNSLSFLYSDEIDLEIDFYSISLKDKIGSSEVSFILDNCLETGASYYCNLIERNPTTGTFYEGSGKIASPLLNVSSQNISGLDLNISKIFDVDFGEIRLNNFLSYLLKNDIQLRPSLPIEDCKGKYENTCGLPSPQIQNIFSMDFIYKVSQFDASSNLTMRYIDGVDDSNTQKPIDFSSYYYLDMNFSIDLVNDINFSFGINNI
;
A
#
# COMPACT_ATOMS: atom_id res chain seq x y z
N SER A 1 26.20 2.25 -0.76
CA SER A 1 26.18 3.38 0.19
C SER A 1 25.74 2.92 1.57
N ILE A 2 26.21 3.60 2.63
CA ILE A 2 25.76 3.39 4.01
C ILE A 2 25.54 4.77 4.60
N ARG A 3 24.40 4.95 5.28
CA ARG A 3 24.07 6.20 5.95
C ARG A 3 23.65 5.93 7.39
N TYR A 4 24.33 6.56 8.33
CA TYR A 4 23.90 6.67 9.70
C TYR A 4 23.20 7.99 9.92
N SER A 5 22.04 7.97 10.57
CA SER A 5 21.26 9.16 10.89
C SER A 5 20.90 9.16 12.36
N ASP A 6 21.17 10.29 13.02
CA ASP A 6 20.81 10.54 14.40
C ASP A 6 19.60 11.47 14.45
N TYR A 7 18.55 11.04 15.11
CA TYR A 7 17.30 11.78 15.21
C TYR A 7 17.06 12.20 16.64
N SER A 8 16.73 13.46 16.84
CA SER A 8 16.57 14.07 18.19
C SER A 8 15.45 13.48 19.04
N LEU A 9 14.56 12.69 18.46
CA LEU A 9 13.34 12.20 19.13
C LEU A 9 13.36 10.73 19.48
N GLU A 10 14.21 9.91 18.90
CA GLU A 10 14.46 8.50 19.26
C GLU A 10 15.39 7.84 18.24
N GLU A 11 15.90 6.68 18.55
CA GLU A 11 16.69 5.69 17.83
C GLU A 11 17.50 6.15 16.60
N ASN A 12 18.78 6.02 16.76
CA ASN A 12 19.73 6.09 15.65
C ASN A 12 19.37 5.07 14.57
N SER A 13 19.41 5.46 13.33
CA SER A 13 19.08 4.56 12.23
C SER A 13 20.22 4.35 11.26
N LEU A 14 20.37 3.11 10.83
CA LEU A 14 21.29 2.71 9.78
C LEU A 14 20.51 2.31 8.53
N THR A 15 20.72 3.03 7.45
CA THR A 15 20.22 2.68 6.11
C THR A 15 21.41 2.31 5.22
N TYR A 16 21.17 1.44 4.26
CA TYR A 16 22.20 1.04 3.32
C TYR A 16 21.62 0.72 1.95
N ASP A 17 22.49 0.82 0.96
CA ASP A 17 22.28 0.36 -0.41
C ASP A 17 23.56 -0.33 -0.87
N ILE A 18 23.45 -1.61 -1.12
CA ILE A 18 24.54 -2.48 -1.57
C ILE A 18 24.14 -3.02 -2.94
N GLY A 19 24.96 -2.77 -3.95
CA GLY A 19 24.71 -3.24 -5.31
C GLY A 19 25.95 -3.89 -5.90
N LEU A 20 25.71 -4.87 -6.76
CA LEU A 20 26.69 -5.50 -7.61
C LEU A 20 26.20 -5.41 -9.04
N VAL A 21 27.08 -4.98 -9.94
CA VAL A 21 26.83 -4.95 -11.39
C VAL A 21 27.93 -5.71 -12.07
N GLN A 22 27.56 -6.68 -12.88
CA GLN A 22 28.48 -7.47 -13.67
C GLN A 22 28.12 -7.39 -15.16
N LEU A 23 29.04 -6.94 -15.97
CA LEU A 23 28.92 -6.87 -17.42
C LEU A 23 29.63 -8.07 -18.05
N PHE A 24 28.99 -8.73 -19.03
CA PHE A 24 29.50 -9.84 -19.80
C PHE A 24 29.39 -9.53 -21.30
N GLU A 25 30.45 -9.73 -22.03
CA GLU A 25 30.49 -9.60 -23.51
C GLU A 25 29.91 -8.29 -24.04
N GLU A 26 30.00 -7.20 -23.25
CA GLU A 26 29.47 -5.86 -23.55
C GLU A 26 27.96 -5.80 -23.85
N LYS A 27 27.25 -6.93 -23.87
CA LYS A 27 25.82 -7.05 -24.21
C LYS A 27 24.95 -7.47 -23.05
N TYR A 28 25.50 -8.20 -22.08
CA TYR A 28 24.72 -8.73 -20.96
C TYR A 28 25.14 -8.07 -19.67
N THR A 29 24.18 -7.59 -18.91
CA THR A 29 24.43 -7.02 -17.58
C THR A 29 23.56 -7.73 -16.56
N LEU A 30 24.18 -8.19 -15.48
CA LEU A 30 23.50 -8.69 -14.29
C LEU A 30 23.67 -7.66 -13.18
N LYS A 31 22.55 -7.23 -12.60
CA LYS A 31 22.54 -6.31 -11.45
C LYS A 31 21.87 -7.00 -10.27
N PHE A 32 22.45 -6.88 -9.11
CA PHE A 32 21.85 -7.25 -7.84
C PHE A 32 21.88 -6.04 -6.92
N SER A 33 20.80 -5.76 -6.20
CA SER A 33 20.82 -4.77 -5.15
C SER A 33 20.02 -5.20 -3.93
N GLN A 34 20.50 -4.79 -2.75
CA GLN A 34 19.77 -4.85 -1.50
C GLN A 34 19.80 -3.49 -0.82
N GLN A 35 18.62 -2.99 -0.49
CA GLN A 35 18.45 -1.69 0.14
C GLN A 35 17.68 -1.83 1.45
N LYS A 36 18.12 -1.12 2.48
CA LYS A 36 17.35 -0.86 3.69
C LYS A 36 17.03 0.61 3.76
N ALA A 37 15.74 0.93 3.69
CA ALA A 37 15.20 2.27 3.87
C ALA A 37 14.37 2.34 5.15
N ILE A 38 14.24 3.53 5.72
CA ILE A 38 13.38 3.82 6.86
C ILE A 38 12.52 5.04 6.55
N ARG A 39 11.32 5.09 7.13
CA ARG A 39 10.50 6.29 7.23
C ARG A 39 10.31 6.63 8.70
N MET A 40 10.84 7.77 9.12
CA MET A 40 10.57 8.29 10.46
C MET A 40 9.13 8.75 10.55
N PRO A 41 8.47 8.60 11.73
CA PRO A 41 7.21 9.26 11.99
C PRO A 41 7.34 10.77 11.73
N ASP A 42 6.37 11.35 11.04
CA ASP A 42 6.36 12.79 10.80
C ASP A 42 5.77 13.55 12.01
N ILE A 43 5.77 14.88 11.93
CA ILE A 43 5.30 15.73 13.02
C ILE A 43 3.80 15.52 13.30
N ASN A 44 3.01 15.17 12.28
CA ASN A 44 1.59 14.86 12.45
C ASN A 44 1.40 13.48 13.06
N ASP A 45 2.22 12.50 12.65
CA ASP A 45 2.19 11.17 13.24
C ASP A 45 2.44 11.24 14.77
N LEU A 46 3.34 12.12 15.20
CA LEU A 46 3.76 12.22 16.61
C LEU A 46 2.87 13.17 17.42
N TYR A 47 2.52 14.34 16.88
CA TYR A 47 1.98 15.46 17.64
C TYR A 47 0.59 15.93 17.21
N SER A 48 -0.10 15.23 16.31
CA SER A 48 -1.48 15.59 15.98
C SER A 48 -2.33 15.72 17.24
N PRO A 49 -3.04 16.85 17.42
CA PRO A 49 -3.90 17.05 18.59
C PRO A 49 -4.93 15.94 18.71
N THR A 50 -5.12 15.48 19.93
CA THR A 50 -6.16 14.49 20.23
C THR A 50 -7.54 15.11 19.99
N LYS A 51 -8.39 14.43 19.25
CA LYS A 51 -9.76 14.84 18.99
C LYS A 51 -10.74 13.68 19.13
N VAL A 52 -11.96 13.99 19.57
CA VAL A 52 -13.03 13.02 19.60
C VAL A 52 -13.51 12.75 18.19
N ASN A 53 -13.61 11.49 17.85
CA ASN A 53 -14.17 10.97 16.60
C ASN A 53 -15.18 9.88 16.93
N GLN A 54 -15.97 9.47 15.96
CA GLN A 54 -16.81 8.29 16.07
C GLN A 54 -16.18 7.12 15.35
N ALA A 55 -16.23 5.95 15.99
CA ALA A 55 -15.75 4.70 15.42
C ALA A 55 -16.87 3.65 15.49
N PHE A 56 -16.79 2.66 14.59
CA PHE A 56 -17.72 1.54 14.62
C PHE A 56 -17.13 0.40 15.45
N LEU A 57 -17.95 -0.11 16.38
CA LEU A 57 -17.71 -1.32 17.14
C LEU A 57 -18.92 -2.24 16.91
N ASN A 58 -18.73 -3.32 16.15
CA ASN A 58 -19.83 -4.22 15.78
C ASN A 58 -20.54 -4.81 17.00
N SER A 59 -19.77 -5.17 18.04
CA SER A 59 -20.30 -5.61 19.31
C SER A 59 -19.26 -5.40 20.42
N ASP A 60 -19.71 -5.07 21.62
CA ASP A 60 -18.90 -5.10 22.82
C ASP A 60 -18.99 -6.49 23.46
N PRO A 61 -17.89 -7.27 23.55
CA PRO A 61 -17.92 -8.62 24.12
C PRO A 61 -18.36 -8.67 25.60
N CYS A 62 -18.34 -7.53 26.30
CA CYS A 62 -18.74 -7.42 27.69
C CYS A 62 -20.18 -6.91 27.90
N SER A 63 -20.92 -6.66 26.81
CA SER A 63 -22.28 -6.13 26.86
C SER A 63 -23.36 -7.22 26.84
N GLY A 64 -24.58 -6.81 27.08
CA GLY A 64 -25.78 -7.68 27.10
C GLY A 64 -25.91 -8.50 28.38
N SER A 65 -27.02 -9.26 28.48
CA SER A 65 -27.30 -10.11 29.62
C SER A 65 -26.42 -11.38 29.70
N ASN A 66 -25.84 -11.75 28.58
CA ASN A 66 -24.91 -12.91 28.46
C ASN A 66 -23.64 -12.48 27.73
N PRO A 67 -22.69 -11.80 28.42
CA PRO A 67 -21.43 -11.39 27.80
C PRO A 67 -20.65 -12.58 27.24
N SER A 68 -19.99 -12.42 26.10
CA SER A 68 -19.18 -13.48 25.46
C SER A 68 -17.82 -13.67 26.13
N LYS A 69 -17.38 -12.69 26.94
CA LYS A 69 -16.14 -12.72 27.73
C LYS A 69 -16.47 -12.82 29.23
N SER A 70 -15.60 -13.45 29.99
CA SER A 70 -15.75 -13.60 31.44
C SER A 70 -15.68 -12.27 32.18
N ILE A 71 -16.20 -12.23 33.41
CA ILE A 71 -16.12 -11.04 34.25
C ILE A 71 -14.67 -10.61 34.54
N LEU A 72 -13.73 -11.56 34.65
CA LEU A 72 -12.31 -11.29 34.86
C LEU A 72 -11.68 -10.60 33.64
N GLU A 73 -12.04 -11.01 32.44
CA GLU A 73 -11.59 -10.37 31.21
C GLU A 73 -12.22 -8.98 31.06
N CYS A 74 -13.52 -8.86 31.29
CA CYS A 74 -14.25 -7.59 31.20
C CYS A 74 -13.79 -6.57 32.24
N ALA A 75 -13.40 -7.00 33.43
CA ALA A 75 -12.84 -6.13 34.46
C ALA A 75 -11.58 -5.39 34.02
N ARG A 76 -10.77 -5.96 33.10
CA ARG A 76 -9.61 -5.31 32.48
C ARG A 76 -9.97 -4.02 31.74
N THR A 77 -11.20 -3.93 31.25
CA THR A 77 -11.73 -2.74 30.55
C THR A 77 -12.52 -1.80 31.44
N GLY A 78 -12.55 -2.03 32.76
CA GLY A 78 -13.28 -1.21 33.74
C GLY A 78 -14.71 -1.66 34.00
N VAL A 79 -15.12 -2.85 33.59
CA VAL A 79 -16.44 -3.41 33.94
C VAL A 79 -16.44 -3.88 35.41
N THR A 80 -17.34 -3.33 36.21
CA THR A 80 -17.54 -3.75 37.60
C THR A 80 -18.50 -4.93 37.68
N GLU A 81 -18.56 -5.63 38.81
CA GLU A 81 -19.50 -6.73 39.02
C GLU A 81 -20.95 -6.30 38.83
N SER A 82 -21.30 -5.07 39.23
CA SER A 82 -22.65 -4.52 39.08
C SER A 82 -23.05 -4.21 37.64
N LEU A 83 -22.08 -3.92 36.79
CA LEU A 83 -22.27 -3.63 35.37
C LEU A 83 -22.27 -4.90 34.51
N TYR A 84 -21.57 -5.95 34.95
CA TYR A 84 -21.48 -7.19 34.20
C TYR A 84 -22.86 -7.83 34.00
N GLY A 85 -23.22 -8.10 32.74
CA GLY A 85 -24.56 -8.59 32.37
C GLY A 85 -25.65 -7.50 32.24
N ASN A 86 -25.31 -6.22 32.52
CA ASN A 86 -26.26 -5.10 32.50
C ASN A 86 -25.86 -3.97 31.49
N ILE A 87 -24.74 -4.09 30.80
CA ILE A 87 -24.31 -3.08 29.84
C ILE A 87 -25.20 -3.14 28.59
N SER A 88 -25.79 -2.02 28.19
CA SER A 88 -26.62 -1.93 26.98
C SER A 88 -25.72 -2.10 25.72
N ASN A 89 -26.24 -2.81 24.71
CA ASN A 89 -25.57 -3.03 23.40
C ASN A 89 -26.48 -2.52 22.26
N THR A 90 -27.00 -1.31 22.40
CA THR A 90 -27.94 -0.75 21.41
C THR A 90 -27.25 0.03 20.30
N GLU A 91 -26.03 0.52 20.53
CA GLU A 91 -25.33 1.38 19.60
C GLU A 91 -24.05 0.71 19.08
N THR A 92 -23.86 0.79 17.79
CA THR A 92 -22.62 0.35 17.11
C THR A 92 -21.61 1.47 16.90
N GLN A 93 -22.05 2.73 17.04
CA GLN A 93 -21.16 3.89 17.02
C GLN A 93 -20.72 4.23 18.44
N ILE A 94 -19.42 4.32 18.63
CA ILE A 94 -18.80 4.65 19.92
C ILE A 94 -17.91 5.89 19.79
N ASN A 95 -17.66 6.53 20.92
CA ASN A 95 -16.67 7.62 20.95
C ASN A 95 -15.26 7.04 20.84
N SER A 96 -14.45 7.63 19.99
CA SER A 96 -13.04 7.30 19.83
C SER A 96 -12.18 8.55 19.95
N LEU A 97 -11.02 8.43 20.58
CA LEU A 97 -10.01 9.47 20.61
C LEU A 97 -8.93 9.13 19.59
N ILE A 98 -8.80 9.96 18.55
CA ILE A 98 -7.74 9.84 17.55
C ILE A 98 -6.73 10.96 17.75
N GLY A 99 -5.46 10.71 17.47
CA GLY A 99 -4.39 11.69 17.60
C GLY A 99 -3.03 11.09 17.28
N GLY A 100 -1.99 11.89 17.38
CA GLY A 100 -0.61 11.44 17.23
C GLY A 100 -0.18 10.53 18.38
N ASN A 101 0.98 9.87 18.21
CA ASN A 101 1.56 8.99 19.22
C ASN A 101 3.07 9.16 19.28
N LEU A 102 3.56 9.61 20.43
CA LEU A 102 5.00 9.82 20.66
C LEU A 102 5.82 8.52 20.75
N ASN A 103 5.16 7.37 20.89
CA ASN A 103 5.82 6.06 21.02
C ASN A 103 5.94 5.33 19.65
N LEU A 104 5.74 6.03 18.54
CA LEU A 104 5.90 5.45 17.21
C LEU A 104 7.38 5.20 16.92
N ARG A 105 7.64 4.03 16.32
CA ARG A 105 8.95 3.63 15.79
C ARG A 105 9.03 3.89 14.30
N PRO A 106 10.24 4.00 13.73
CA PRO A 106 10.40 4.10 12.28
C PRO A 106 9.85 2.88 11.55
N GLU A 107 9.20 3.11 10.42
CA GLU A 107 8.90 2.06 9.46
C GLU A 107 10.19 1.61 8.78
N THR A 108 10.33 0.34 8.52
CA THR A 108 11.53 -0.23 7.87
C THR A 108 11.14 -1.00 6.62
N ALA A 109 11.76 -0.66 5.48
CA ALA A 109 11.64 -1.40 4.24
C ALA A 109 12.97 -2.04 3.86
N ILE A 110 12.93 -3.33 3.49
CA ILE A 110 14.05 -4.03 2.86
C ILE A 110 13.60 -4.39 1.44
N THR A 111 14.36 -3.89 0.46
CA THR A 111 14.14 -4.18 -0.97
C THR A 111 15.31 -4.99 -1.49
N ASN A 112 15.03 -6.10 -2.15
CA ASN A 112 15.99 -6.87 -2.93
C ASN A 112 15.58 -6.81 -4.39
N SER A 113 16.50 -6.60 -5.30
CA SER A 113 16.27 -6.67 -6.74
C SER A 113 17.36 -7.47 -7.45
N LEU A 114 16.96 -8.16 -8.49
CA LEU A 114 17.82 -8.87 -9.41
C LEU A 114 17.38 -8.54 -10.82
N SER A 115 18.25 -7.89 -11.60
CA SER A 115 17.98 -7.47 -12.96
C SER A 115 18.92 -8.16 -13.93
N PHE A 116 18.37 -8.61 -15.05
CA PHE A 116 19.11 -9.07 -16.21
C PHE A 116 18.82 -8.15 -17.40
N LEU A 117 19.86 -7.60 -17.99
CA LEU A 117 19.76 -6.74 -19.17
C LEU A 117 20.52 -7.36 -20.32
N TYR A 118 19.91 -7.31 -21.48
CA TYR A 118 20.53 -7.59 -22.77
C TYR A 118 20.33 -6.39 -23.68
N SER A 119 21.41 -5.92 -24.29
CA SER A 119 21.38 -4.77 -25.19
C SER A 119 22.26 -5.06 -26.43
N ASP A 120 21.60 -5.18 -27.57
CA ASP A 120 22.19 -5.34 -28.90
C ASP A 120 21.18 -4.87 -29.95
N GLU A 121 20.62 -5.77 -30.77
CA GLU A 121 19.56 -5.49 -31.71
C GLU A 121 18.20 -5.25 -31.03
N ILE A 122 18.05 -5.73 -29.82
CA ILE A 122 16.88 -5.58 -28.93
C ILE A 122 17.41 -5.22 -27.57
N ASP A 123 16.80 -4.25 -26.91
CA ASP A 123 17.00 -4.00 -25.49
C ASP A 123 15.96 -4.79 -24.70
N LEU A 124 16.44 -5.65 -23.82
CA LEU A 124 15.63 -6.49 -22.95
C LEU A 124 16.09 -6.26 -21.49
N GLU A 125 15.15 -5.96 -20.61
CA GLU A 125 15.38 -5.88 -19.18
C GLU A 125 14.33 -6.73 -18.44
N ILE A 126 14.80 -7.61 -17.58
CA ILE A 126 13.97 -8.44 -16.71
C ILE A 126 14.38 -8.14 -15.28
N ASP A 127 13.45 -7.62 -14.50
CA ASP A 127 13.66 -7.27 -13.10
C ASP A 127 12.79 -8.13 -12.19
N PHE A 128 13.42 -8.84 -11.28
CA PHE A 128 12.74 -9.43 -10.13
C PHE A 128 12.95 -8.53 -8.92
N TYR A 129 11.87 -8.20 -8.22
CA TYR A 129 11.94 -7.43 -6.98
C TYR A 129 11.19 -8.11 -5.83
N SER A 130 11.66 -7.86 -4.61
CA SER A 130 11.01 -8.27 -3.37
C SER A 130 11.17 -7.18 -2.32
N ILE A 131 10.04 -6.70 -1.80
CA ILE A 131 9.96 -5.61 -0.83
C ILE A 131 9.28 -6.15 0.43
N SER A 132 9.95 -6.01 1.57
CA SER A 132 9.38 -6.32 2.89
C SER A 132 9.31 -5.04 3.73
N LEU A 133 8.09 -4.58 4.00
CA LEU A 133 7.80 -3.42 4.84
C LEU A 133 7.32 -3.89 6.21
N LYS A 134 7.94 -3.39 7.27
CA LYS A 134 7.63 -3.71 8.67
C LYS A 134 7.38 -2.43 9.47
N ASP A 135 6.66 -2.59 10.58
CA ASP A 135 6.35 -1.52 11.53
C ASP A 135 5.63 -0.33 10.86
N LYS A 136 4.81 -0.60 9.80
CA LYS A 136 4.06 0.44 9.10
C LYS A 136 3.12 1.15 10.07
N ILE A 137 3.17 2.48 10.06
CA ILE A 137 2.34 3.34 10.90
C ILE A 137 0.94 3.38 10.32
N GLY A 138 -0.05 3.12 11.15
CA GLY A 138 -1.45 3.12 10.76
C GLY A 138 -2.38 3.39 11.93
N SER A 139 -3.63 3.71 11.64
CA SER A 139 -4.68 3.82 12.66
C SER A 139 -5.02 2.44 13.21
N SER A 140 -5.18 2.34 14.51
CA SER A 140 -5.71 1.14 15.14
C SER A 140 -7.23 1.19 15.16
N GLU A 141 -7.89 0.08 14.87
CA GLU A 141 -9.34 -0.01 15.07
C GLU A 141 -9.67 -0.20 16.56
N VAL A 142 -10.80 0.36 16.99
CA VAL A 142 -11.26 0.25 18.37
C VAL A 142 -11.51 -1.20 18.80
N SER A 143 -12.00 -2.04 17.90
CA SER A 143 -12.19 -3.48 18.10
C SER A 143 -10.88 -4.17 18.47
N PHE A 144 -9.80 -3.88 17.73
CA PHE A 144 -8.48 -4.46 18.00
C PHE A 144 -7.95 -4.09 19.38
N ILE A 145 -8.10 -2.83 19.79
CA ILE A 145 -7.66 -2.36 21.10
C ILE A 145 -8.44 -3.10 22.20
N LEU A 146 -9.78 -3.18 22.02
CA LEU A 146 -10.66 -3.85 22.96
C LEU A 146 -10.32 -5.34 23.08
N ASP A 147 -10.19 -6.05 21.96
CA ASP A 147 -9.90 -7.49 21.93
C ASP A 147 -8.55 -7.80 22.58
N ASN A 148 -7.51 -7.04 22.24
CA ASN A 148 -6.18 -7.24 22.86
C ASN A 148 -6.17 -6.96 24.36
N CYS A 149 -6.90 -5.95 24.84
CA CYS A 149 -7.03 -5.74 26.27
C CYS A 149 -7.73 -6.92 26.94
N LEU A 150 -8.85 -7.38 26.37
CA LEU A 150 -9.65 -8.48 26.92
C LEU A 150 -8.84 -9.80 26.96
N GLU A 151 -8.11 -10.09 25.90
CA GLU A 151 -7.37 -11.37 25.76
C GLU A 151 -6.06 -11.38 26.55
N THR A 152 -5.26 -10.34 26.42
CA THR A 152 -3.91 -10.33 26.97
C THR A 152 -3.79 -9.65 28.32
N GLY A 153 -4.68 -8.70 28.63
CA GLY A 153 -4.57 -7.84 29.81
C GLY A 153 -3.39 -6.86 29.75
N ALA A 154 -2.80 -6.67 28.56
CA ALA A 154 -1.65 -5.78 28.41
C ALA A 154 -2.06 -4.32 28.72
N SER A 155 -1.38 -3.71 29.68
CA SER A 155 -1.67 -2.36 30.15
C SER A 155 -1.65 -1.32 29.05
N TYR A 156 -0.82 -1.52 28.02
CA TYR A 156 -0.77 -0.66 26.85
C TYR A 156 -2.13 -0.51 26.18
N TYR A 157 -2.86 -1.61 25.91
CA TYR A 157 -4.18 -1.56 25.31
C TYR A 157 -5.27 -1.20 26.30
N CYS A 158 -5.21 -1.72 27.54
CA CYS A 158 -6.24 -1.49 28.52
C CYS A 158 -6.30 -0.03 28.97
N ASN A 159 -5.18 0.69 29.01
CA ASN A 159 -5.14 2.11 29.31
C ASN A 159 -5.74 3.00 28.20
N LEU A 160 -5.97 2.46 27.00
CA LEU A 160 -6.67 3.17 25.93
C LEU A 160 -8.20 3.09 26.01
N ILE A 161 -8.71 2.32 26.99
CA ILE A 161 -10.13 2.04 27.13
C ILE A 161 -10.68 2.75 28.37
N GLU A 162 -11.69 3.56 28.21
CA GLU A 162 -12.44 4.22 29.28
C GLU A 162 -13.93 3.93 29.11
N ARG A 163 -14.54 3.23 30.06
CA ARG A 163 -15.99 3.01 30.07
C ARG A 163 -16.69 4.09 30.86
N ASN A 164 -17.92 4.40 30.47
CA ASN A 164 -18.79 5.21 31.32
C ASN A 164 -18.97 4.50 32.69
N PRO A 165 -18.66 5.15 33.81
CA PRO A 165 -18.69 4.50 35.14
C PRO A 165 -20.09 4.07 35.60
N THR A 166 -21.15 4.65 35.02
CA THR A 166 -22.54 4.36 35.39
C THR A 166 -23.19 3.33 34.49
N THR A 167 -22.95 3.42 33.16
CA THR A 167 -23.64 2.58 32.18
C THR A 167 -22.73 1.49 31.60
N GLY A 168 -21.42 1.62 31.76
CA GLY A 168 -20.42 0.71 31.20
C GLY A 168 -20.22 0.87 29.66
N THR A 169 -20.97 1.76 29.03
CA THR A 169 -20.96 1.94 27.55
C THR A 169 -19.79 2.78 27.06
N PHE A 170 -19.53 2.75 25.74
CA PHE A 170 -18.50 3.57 25.07
C PHE A 170 -19.07 4.78 24.30
N TYR A 171 -20.39 4.93 24.25
CA TYR A 171 -21.04 5.98 23.48
C TYR A 171 -21.68 7.07 24.37
N GLU A 172 -21.72 6.87 25.68
CA GLU A 172 -22.29 7.81 26.63
C GLU A 172 -21.25 8.44 27.54
N GLY A 173 -21.39 9.72 27.81
CA GLY A 173 -20.58 10.45 28.79
C GLY A 173 -19.07 10.39 28.50
N SER A 174 -18.30 9.86 29.44
CA SER A 174 -16.86 9.72 29.32
C SER A 174 -16.43 8.47 28.56
N GLY A 175 -17.37 7.55 28.26
CA GLY A 175 -17.06 6.30 27.59
C GLY A 175 -16.43 6.52 26.22
N LYS A 176 -15.27 5.89 25.98
CA LYS A 176 -14.52 5.98 24.73
C LYS A 176 -13.44 4.91 24.64
N ILE A 177 -12.95 4.68 23.43
CA ILE A 177 -11.72 3.92 23.18
C ILE A 177 -10.74 4.83 22.41
N ALA A 178 -9.57 5.09 22.97
CA ALA A 178 -8.54 5.82 22.26
C ALA A 178 -7.94 4.95 21.15
N SER A 179 -7.83 5.52 19.95
CA SER A 179 -7.34 4.86 18.74
C SER A 179 -6.18 5.67 18.13
N PRO A 180 -5.03 5.74 18.82
CA PRO A 180 -3.87 6.45 18.31
C PRO A 180 -3.27 5.73 17.10
N LEU A 181 -2.34 6.40 16.41
CA LEU A 181 -1.49 5.75 15.42
C LEU A 181 -0.57 4.73 16.10
N LEU A 182 -0.36 3.58 15.45
CA LEU A 182 0.50 2.48 15.93
C LEU A 182 1.34 1.91 14.80
N ASN A 183 2.47 1.29 15.16
CA ASN A 183 3.25 0.44 14.26
C ASN A 183 2.63 -0.97 14.23
N VAL A 184 1.65 -1.17 13.39
CA VAL A 184 0.79 -2.37 13.49
C VAL A 184 0.82 -3.27 12.27
N SER A 185 1.26 -2.78 11.11
CA SER A 185 1.12 -3.56 9.89
C SER A 185 2.45 -3.90 9.22
N SER A 186 2.42 -4.96 8.45
CA SER A 186 3.50 -5.35 7.56
C SER A 186 2.96 -5.67 6.18
N GLN A 187 3.82 -5.51 5.17
CA GLN A 187 3.48 -5.83 3.80
C GLN A 187 4.67 -6.46 3.09
N ASN A 188 4.42 -7.54 2.33
CA ASN A 188 5.42 -8.19 1.50
C ASN A 188 4.93 -8.17 0.05
N ILE A 189 5.69 -7.52 -0.81
CA ILE A 189 5.40 -7.38 -2.24
C ILE A 189 6.54 -8.01 -3.02
N SER A 190 6.24 -8.78 -4.06
CA SER A 190 7.23 -9.22 -5.03
C SER A 190 6.62 -9.30 -6.42
N GLY A 191 7.44 -9.10 -7.43
CA GLY A 191 7.00 -9.12 -8.82
C GLY A 191 8.15 -9.28 -9.80
N LEU A 192 7.75 -9.37 -11.06
CA LEU A 192 8.61 -9.39 -12.23
C LEU A 192 8.19 -8.26 -13.15
N ASP A 193 9.15 -7.44 -13.56
CA ASP A 193 8.97 -6.44 -14.59
C ASP A 193 9.78 -6.83 -15.81
N LEU A 194 9.17 -6.72 -16.97
CA LEU A 194 9.80 -6.99 -18.26
C LEU A 194 9.68 -5.75 -19.13
N ASN A 195 10.83 -5.25 -19.58
CA ASN A 195 10.90 -4.16 -20.53
C ASN A 195 11.59 -4.64 -21.80
N ILE A 196 10.96 -4.44 -22.95
CA ILE A 196 11.50 -4.78 -24.25
C ILE A 196 11.40 -3.56 -25.13
N SER A 197 12.49 -3.17 -25.77
CA SER A 197 12.46 -2.14 -26.81
C SER A 197 13.24 -2.55 -28.04
N LYS A 198 12.75 -2.12 -29.21
CA LYS A 198 13.41 -2.32 -30.48
C LYS A 198 13.17 -1.15 -31.41
N ILE A 199 14.24 -0.74 -32.10
CA ILE A 199 14.20 0.26 -33.14
C ILE A 199 14.40 -0.42 -34.48
N PHE A 200 13.59 -0.05 -35.46
CA PHE A 200 13.67 -0.47 -36.84
C PHE A 200 13.90 0.76 -37.71
N ASP A 201 15.01 0.78 -38.41
CA ASP A 201 15.23 1.76 -39.45
C ASP A 201 14.48 1.35 -40.71
N VAL A 202 13.68 2.26 -41.24
CA VAL A 202 12.90 2.07 -42.46
C VAL A 202 13.12 3.23 -43.43
N ASP A 203 12.79 3.04 -44.71
CA ASP A 203 13.06 4.05 -45.75
C ASP A 203 12.50 5.44 -45.45
N PHE A 204 11.42 5.52 -44.68
CA PHE A 204 10.75 6.78 -44.35
C PHE A 204 11.13 7.30 -42.94
N GLY A 205 12.01 6.65 -42.18
CA GLY A 205 12.38 7.07 -40.82
C GLY A 205 12.63 5.93 -39.86
N GLU A 206 12.02 5.97 -38.71
CA GLU A 206 12.20 4.96 -37.64
C GLU A 206 10.87 4.47 -37.10
N ILE A 207 10.81 3.18 -36.73
CA ILE A 207 9.72 2.60 -35.95
C ILE A 207 10.33 2.14 -34.62
N ARG A 208 9.78 2.64 -33.51
CA ARG A 208 10.20 2.21 -32.16
C ARG A 208 9.06 1.42 -31.52
N LEU A 209 9.37 0.22 -31.10
CA LEU A 209 8.47 -0.62 -30.32
C LEU A 209 8.96 -0.67 -28.88
N ASN A 210 8.07 -0.40 -27.93
CA ASN A 210 8.35 -0.55 -26.50
C ASN A 210 7.23 -1.37 -25.87
N ASN A 211 7.59 -2.29 -25.02
CA ASN A 211 6.63 -3.05 -24.21
C ASN A 211 7.13 -3.13 -22.78
N PHE A 212 6.30 -2.68 -21.86
CA PHE A 212 6.49 -2.83 -20.44
C PHE A 212 5.41 -3.75 -19.88
N LEU A 213 5.80 -4.84 -19.24
CA LEU A 213 4.92 -5.79 -18.57
C LEU A 213 5.32 -5.88 -17.10
N SER A 214 4.39 -5.63 -16.21
CA SER A 214 4.54 -5.88 -14.78
C SER A 214 3.66 -7.05 -14.35
N TYR A 215 4.26 -8.00 -13.65
CA TYR A 215 3.60 -9.19 -13.13
C TYR A 215 3.78 -9.28 -11.63
N LEU A 216 2.71 -9.06 -10.87
CA LEU A 216 2.68 -9.13 -9.42
C LEU A 216 2.66 -10.60 -8.98
N LEU A 217 3.73 -11.07 -8.35
CA LEU A 217 3.85 -12.42 -7.83
C LEU A 217 3.21 -12.56 -6.44
N LYS A 218 3.35 -11.50 -5.62
CA LYS A 218 2.93 -11.50 -4.22
C LYS A 218 2.55 -10.10 -3.77
N ASN A 219 1.47 -9.98 -3.01
CA ASN A 219 1.11 -8.78 -2.25
C ASN A 219 0.41 -9.20 -0.96
N ASP A 220 1.18 -9.61 0.02
CA ASP A 220 0.69 -10.02 1.33
C ASP A 220 0.66 -8.85 2.28
N ILE A 221 -0.48 -8.62 2.92
CA ILE A 221 -0.68 -7.59 3.93
C ILE A 221 -1.09 -8.27 5.24
N GLN A 222 -0.41 -7.92 6.32
CA GLN A 222 -0.85 -8.22 7.67
C GLN A 222 -1.13 -6.89 8.37
N LEU A 223 -2.39 -6.57 8.57
CA LEU A 223 -2.79 -5.32 9.22
C LEU A 223 -2.32 -5.26 10.68
N ARG A 224 -2.19 -6.40 11.33
CA ARG A 224 -1.77 -6.53 12.74
C ARG A 224 -1.19 -7.92 13.01
N PRO A 225 -0.27 -8.03 13.98
CA PRO A 225 0.35 -9.33 14.30
C PRO A 225 -0.64 -10.44 14.71
N SER A 226 -1.81 -10.07 15.25
CA SER A 226 -2.86 -11.00 15.69
C SER A 226 -3.81 -11.45 14.57
N LEU A 227 -3.78 -10.79 13.42
CA LEU A 227 -4.62 -11.11 12.28
C LEU A 227 -3.90 -12.02 11.28
N PRO A 228 -4.63 -12.81 10.50
CA PRO A 228 -4.05 -13.57 9.41
C PRO A 228 -3.40 -12.66 8.39
N ILE A 229 -2.48 -13.21 7.62
CA ILE A 229 -1.92 -12.56 6.45
C ILE A 229 -2.92 -12.71 5.32
N GLU A 230 -3.28 -11.59 4.70
CA GLU A 230 -4.17 -11.54 3.54
C GLU A 230 -3.36 -11.46 2.25
N ASP A 231 -3.63 -12.37 1.31
CA ASP A 231 -3.11 -12.27 -0.05
C ASP A 231 -3.97 -11.28 -0.85
N CYS A 232 -3.42 -10.12 -1.13
CA CYS A 232 -4.09 -9.04 -1.86
C CYS A 232 -3.85 -9.05 -3.37
N LYS A 233 -3.08 -10.01 -3.87
CA LYS A 233 -2.79 -10.13 -5.30
C LYS A 233 -4.06 -10.46 -6.09
N GLY A 234 -4.38 -9.66 -7.10
CA GLY A 234 -5.59 -9.82 -7.93
C GLY A 234 -6.88 -9.48 -7.19
N LYS A 235 -6.81 -8.77 -6.05
CA LYS A 235 -7.98 -8.51 -5.22
C LYS A 235 -8.19 -7.02 -4.95
N TYR A 236 -9.45 -6.70 -4.66
CA TYR A 236 -9.91 -5.45 -4.10
C TYR A 236 -10.69 -5.73 -2.82
N GLU A 237 -10.09 -5.47 -1.68
CA GLU A 237 -10.67 -5.70 -0.35
C GLU A 237 -10.36 -4.54 0.58
N ASN A 238 -11.17 -4.37 1.63
CA ASN A 238 -10.93 -3.34 2.64
C ASN A 238 -9.55 -3.45 3.29
N THR A 239 -9.07 -4.67 3.52
CA THR A 239 -7.75 -4.97 4.07
C THR A 239 -6.63 -4.58 3.11
N CYS A 240 -6.87 -4.75 1.81
CA CYS A 240 -5.89 -4.51 0.76
C CYS A 240 -5.79 -3.03 0.37
N GLY A 241 -6.80 -2.23 0.68
CA GLY A 241 -6.86 -0.81 0.39
C GLY A 241 -7.16 -0.55 -1.09
N LEU A 242 -6.12 -0.47 -1.92
CA LEU A 242 -6.28 -0.23 -3.36
C LEU A 242 -6.34 -1.55 -4.15
N PRO A 243 -7.02 -1.57 -5.32
CA PRO A 243 -6.99 -2.70 -6.22
C PRO A 243 -5.55 -3.08 -6.58
N SER A 244 -5.25 -4.38 -6.57
CA SER A 244 -3.91 -4.91 -6.84
C SER A 244 -3.92 -5.84 -8.05
N PRO A 245 -4.07 -5.34 -9.28
CA PRO A 245 -4.11 -6.16 -10.48
C PRO A 245 -2.83 -6.98 -10.62
N GLN A 246 -2.97 -8.23 -11.07
CA GLN A 246 -1.82 -9.13 -11.20
C GLN A 246 -0.97 -8.81 -12.42
N ILE A 247 -1.59 -8.38 -13.52
CA ILE A 247 -0.89 -8.05 -14.75
C ILE A 247 -1.21 -6.61 -15.15
N GLN A 248 -0.16 -5.87 -15.49
CA GLN A 248 -0.26 -4.59 -16.15
C GLN A 248 0.69 -4.57 -17.34
N ASN A 249 0.21 -4.16 -18.50
CA ASN A 249 1.02 -4.07 -19.69
C ASN A 249 0.81 -2.73 -20.40
N ILE A 250 1.91 -2.15 -20.86
CA ILE A 250 1.93 -0.95 -21.68
C ILE A 250 2.73 -1.28 -22.94
N PHE A 251 2.09 -1.27 -24.06
CA PHE A 251 2.72 -1.39 -25.38
C PHE A 251 2.63 -0.06 -26.10
N SER A 252 3.75 0.44 -26.61
CA SER A 252 3.78 1.64 -27.45
C SER A 252 4.52 1.38 -28.75
N MET A 253 4.00 1.99 -29.81
CA MET A 253 4.62 2.00 -31.14
C MET A 253 4.73 3.45 -31.59
N ASP A 254 5.97 3.90 -31.78
CA ASP A 254 6.28 5.23 -32.28
C ASP A 254 6.72 5.12 -33.73
N PHE A 255 6.09 5.91 -34.61
CA PHE A 255 6.53 6.11 -35.99
C PHE A 255 7.15 7.49 -36.08
N ILE A 256 8.39 7.58 -36.49
CA ILE A 256 9.11 8.84 -36.67
C ILE A 256 9.39 8.97 -38.17
N TYR A 257 8.74 9.93 -38.80
CA TYR A 257 8.86 10.19 -40.22
C TYR A 257 9.88 11.29 -40.47
N LYS A 258 10.92 10.97 -41.22
CA LYS A 258 11.96 11.91 -41.65
C LYS A 258 11.75 12.26 -43.13
N VAL A 259 11.00 13.30 -43.39
CA VAL A 259 10.72 13.77 -44.74
C VAL A 259 11.46 15.09 -44.97
N SER A 260 12.01 15.29 -46.15
CA SER A 260 12.96 16.38 -46.46
C SER A 260 12.47 17.81 -46.16
N GLN A 261 11.21 18.03 -45.83
CA GLN A 261 10.64 19.35 -45.56
C GLN A 261 9.92 19.48 -44.21
N PHE A 262 9.66 18.39 -43.53
CA PHE A 262 9.01 18.37 -42.20
C PHE A 262 9.33 17.08 -41.46
N ASP A 263 9.36 17.17 -40.15
CA ASP A 263 9.45 16.04 -39.25
C ASP A 263 8.06 15.74 -38.69
N ALA A 264 7.65 14.49 -38.76
CA ALA A 264 6.37 14.07 -38.18
C ALA A 264 6.56 12.82 -37.33
N SER A 265 5.70 12.69 -36.33
CA SER A 265 5.66 11.50 -35.49
C SER A 265 4.23 11.07 -35.21
N SER A 266 4.03 9.78 -35.06
CA SER A 266 2.78 9.25 -34.52
C SER A 266 3.11 8.21 -33.45
N ASN A 267 2.32 8.19 -32.40
CA ASN A 267 2.43 7.23 -31.30
C ASN A 267 1.10 6.50 -31.15
N LEU A 268 1.15 5.20 -31.03
CA LEU A 268 0.06 4.33 -30.65
C LEU A 268 0.42 3.68 -29.34
N THR A 269 -0.40 3.89 -28.29
CA THR A 269 -0.17 3.30 -26.96
C THR A 269 -1.37 2.45 -26.57
N MET A 270 -1.14 1.18 -26.27
CA MET A 270 -2.11 0.28 -25.69
C MET A 270 -1.74 -0.01 -24.24
N ARG A 271 -2.70 0.17 -23.34
CA ARG A 271 -2.56 -0.19 -21.93
C ARG A 271 -3.55 -1.28 -21.57
N TYR A 272 -3.07 -2.30 -20.91
CA TYR A 272 -3.86 -3.39 -20.34
C TYR A 272 -3.72 -3.39 -18.83
N ILE A 273 -4.82 -3.49 -18.12
CA ILE A 273 -4.89 -3.67 -16.67
C ILE A 273 -5.76 -4.87 -16.41
N ASP A 274 -5.21 -5.85 -15.71
CA ASP A 274 -5.94 -7.06 -15.32
C ASP A 274 -7.09 -6.75 -14.38
N GLY A 275 -8.12 -7.59 -14.40
CA GLY A 275 -9.22 -7.53 -13.48
C GLY A 275 -8.80 -7.85 -12.05
N VAL A 276 -9.65 -7.48 -11.09
CA VAL A 276 -9.47 -7.81 -9.68
C VAL A 276 -10.78 -8.35 -9.11
N ASP A 277 -10.67 -9.35 -8.22
CA ASP A 277 -11.80 -9.92 -7.52
C ASP A 277 -12.16 -9.05 -6.31
N ASP A 278 -13.43 -8.70 -6.16
CA ASP A 278 -13.97 -8.11 -4.94
C ASP A 278 -14.42 -9.24 -4.00
N SER A 279 -13.75 -9.37 -2.88
CA SER A 279 -14.11 -10.35 -1.84
C SER A 279 -15.31 -9.94 -0.99
N ASN A 280 -15.96 -8.81 -1.28
CA ASN A 280 -17.16 -8.40 -0.56
C ASN A 280 -18.31 -9.41 -0.78
N THR A 281 -18.52 -10.28 0.20
CA THR A 281 -19.46 -11.40 0.13
C THR A 281 -20.93 -10.98 0.02
N GLN A 282 -21.27 -9.73 0.32
CA GLN A 282 -22.66 -9.26 0.26
C GLN A 282 -23.09 -8.75 -1.12
N LYS A 283 -22.20 -8.13 -1.86
CA LYS A 283 -22.40 -7.68 -3.24
C LYS A 283 -21.05 -7.63 -3.94
N PRO A 284 -20.51 -8.76 -4.40
CA PRO A 284 -19.26 -8.75 -5.12
C PRO A 284 -19.43 -7.94 -6.42
N ILE A 285 -18.49 -7.04 -6.66
CA ILE A 285 -18.39 -6.29 -7.91
C ILE A 285 -17.28 -6.97 -8.71
N ASP A 286 -17.60 -7.43 -9.90
CA ASP A 286 -16.60 -7.95 -10.81
C ASP A 286 -15.93 -6.78 -11.55
N PHE A 287 -14.67 -6.52 -11.19
CA PHE A 287 -13.82 -5.56 -11.87
C PHE A 287 -13.09 -6.28 -13.01
N SER A 288 -13.72 -6.36 -14.16
CA SER A 288 -13.12 -6.98 -15.34
C SER A 288 -11.86 -6.24 -15.79
N SER A 289 -11.03 -6.94 -16.57
CA SER A 289 -9.84 -6.33 -17.19
C SER A 289 -10.22 -5.23 -18.19
N TYR A 290 -9.34 -4.23 -18.30
CA TYR A 290 -9.54 -3.07 -19.19
C TYR A 290 -8.39 -2.92 -20.17
N TYR A 291 -8.76 -2.49 -21.37
CA TYR A 291 -7.85 -2.07 -22.43
C TYR A 291 -8.13 -0.60 -22.77
N TYR A 292 -7.05 0.16 -22.86
CA TYR A 292 -7.08 1.55 -23.32
C TYR A 292 -6.19 1.66 -24.53
N LEU A 293 -6.68 2.34 -25.56
CA LEU A 293 -5.94 2.63 -26.76
C LEU A 293 -5.87 4.14 -26.96
N ASP A 294 -4.66 4.68 -27.01
CA ASP A 294 -4.40 6.09 -27.21
C ASP A 294 -3.61 6.28 -28.51
N MET A 295 -3.92 7.32 -29.27
CA MET A 295 -3.21 7.68 -30.49
C MET A 295 -2.85 9.15 -30.47
N ASN A 296 -1.61 9.47 -30.77
CA ASN A 296 -1.11 10.82 -30.90
C ASN A 296 -0.40 10.99 -32.24
N PHE A 297 -0.55 12.18 -32.81
CA PHE A 297 0.16 12.60 -34.01
C PHE A 297 0.75 13.99 -33.79
N SER A 298 1.97 14.20 -34.25
CA SER A 298 2.63 15.50 -34.22
C SER A 298 3.38 15.73 -35.54
N ILE A 299 3.37 16.98 -36.01
CA ILE A 299 4.11 17.40 -37.18
C ILE A 299 4.76 18.76 -36.90
N ASP A 300 6.06 18.84 -37.19
CA ASP A 300 6.82 20.06 -37.13
C ASP A 300 6.85 20.69 -38.53
N LEU A 301 6.19 21.82 -38.63
CA LEU A 301 6.10 22.60 -39.86
C LEU A 301 7.25 23.61 -39.93
N VAL A 302 7.50 24.16 -41.13
CA VAL A 302 8.48 25.21 -41.36
C VAL A 302 8.20 26.42 -40.45
N ASN A 303 9.23 27.05 -39.88
CA ASN A 303 9.15 28.23 -39.01
C ASN A 303 8.71 27.97 -37.56
N ASP A 304 9.17 26.90 -36.95
CA ASP A 304 8.92 26.57 -35.54
C ASP A 304 7.43 26.39 -35.15
N ILE A 305 6.58 26.02 -36.12
CA ILE A 305 5.17 25.72 -35.86
C ILE A 305 5.05 24.20 -35.67
N ASN A 306 4.67 23.78 -34.47
CA ASN A 306 4.29 22.39 -34.18
C ASN A 306 2.75 22.27 -34.16
N PHE A 307 2.23 21.27 -34.85
CA PHE A 307 0.84 20.88 -34.79
C PHE A 307 0.72 19.49 -34.22
N SER A 308 -0.06 19.33 -33.15
CA SER A 308 -0.29 18.03 -32.52
C SER A 308 -1.78 17.75 -32.33
N PHE A 309 -2.14 16.50 -32.52
CA PHE A 309 -3.50 15.98 -32.32
C PHE A 309 -3.45 14.63 -31.61
N GLY A 310 -4.36 14.41 -30.66
CA GLY A 310 -4.44 13.14 -29.92
C GLY A 310 -5.88 12.72 -29.67
N ILE A 311 -6.08 11.41 -29.64
CA ILE A 311 -7.32 10.77 -29.20
C ILE A 311 -6.94 9.78 -28.12
N ASN A 312 -7.59 9.89 -26.97
CA ASN A 312 -7.37 8.97 -25.84
C ASN A 312 -8.59 8.08 -25.68
N ASN A 313 -8.32 6.83 -25.34
CA ASN A 313 -9.34 5.82 -25.05
C ASN A 313 -10.31 5.62 -26.22
N ILE A 314 -9.75 5.19 -27.38
CA ILE A 314 -10.49 4.91 -28.61
C ILE A 314 -11.33 3.63 -28.45
#